data_fceab256e4c629add079308881b28c2d
#
_entry.id   fceab256e4c629add079308881b28c2d
#
_cell.length_a   1.000
_cell.length_b   1.000
_cell.length_c   1.000
_cell.angle_alpha   90.00
_cell.angle_beta   90.00
_cell.angle_gamma   90.00
#
_symmetry.space_group_name_H-M   'P 1'
#
loop_
_entity.id
_entity.type
_entity.pdbx_description
1 polymer ?
#
loop_
_entity_poly.entity_id
_entity_poly.type
_entity_poly.pdbx_seq_one_letter_code
_entity_poly.pdbx_strand_id
1 'polypeptide(L)'
;MNTTTRVLLAASICVALAACTKKVKEEETAPVDTTPATTAPVSDGRYTPADLDSDACLRQRTVYFDFDQDTLRPEFQAIMACHAKYLNDRPESRITLEGNADERGTREYNLGLGERRGNAVSGALQGAGGSAGQITVVSYGEERPTCM
;
A
#
# COMPACT_ATOMS: atom_id res chain seq x y z
N MET A 1 52.34 -22.38 -0.28
CA MET A 1 53.47 -21.72 -0.97
C MET A 1 52.93 -20.38 -1.42
N ASN A 2 53.32 -19.25 -1.07
CA ASN A 2 54.31 -18.57 -0.26
C ASN A 2 53.72 -17.22 0.12
N THR A 3 53.62 -16.87 1.33
CA THR A 3 54.58 -16.15 2.16
C THR A 3 55.03 -14.80 1.60
N THR A 4 54.78 -13.79 2.44
CA THR A 4 55.57 -12.54 2.61
C THR A 4 55.39 -11.48 1.54
N THR A 5 55.05 -10.26 1.91
CA THR A 5 55.92 -9.29 2.54
C THR A 5 55.17 -8.15 3.21
N ARG A 6 55.43 -7.93 4.46
CA ARG A 6 55.22 -6.69 5.21
C ARG A 6 56.17 -5.62 4.71
N VAL A 7 55.71 -4.38 4.56
CA VAL A 7 56.53 -3.20 4.88
C VAL A 7 55.64 -2.07 5.34
N LEU A 8 55.91 -1.65 6.54
CA LEU A 8 55.54 -0.41 7.21
C LEU A 8 56.13 0.80 6.48
N LEU A 9 55.39 1.88 6.39
CA LEU A 9 55.97 3.21 6.52
C LEU A 9 54.98 4.17 7.16
N ALA A 10 55.34 4.62 8.33
CA ALA A 10 54.76 5.74 9.05
C ALA A 10 55.48 7.03 8.63
N ALA A 11 54.71 8.10 8.43
CA ALA A 11 55.15 9.49 8.57
C ALA A 11 53.89 10.35 8.46
N SER A 12 53.29 10.86 9.52
CA SER A 12 53.56 12.08 10.27
C SER A 12 53.73 13.31 9.36
N ILE A 13 52.81 14.26 9.53
CA ILE A 13 52.95 15.74 9.50
C ILE A 13 51.56 16.31 9.66
N CYS A 14 51.16 16.75 10.83
CA CYS A 14 51.14 18.08 11.44
C CYS A 14 50.43 19.19 10.66
N VAL A 15 49.35 19.68 11.30
CA VAL A 15 49.00 21.09 11.56
C VAL A 15 48.56 21.98 10.41
N ALA A 16 47.30 22.38 10.45
CA ALA A 16 46.91 23.80 10.38
C ALA A 16 45.48 23.97 10.94
N LEU A 17 45.40 24.48 12.16
CA LEU A 17 44.23 25.15 12.72
C LEU A 17 44.01 26.43 11.94
N ALA A 18 42.88 26.59 11.29
CA ALA A 18 42.32 27.89 10.90
C ALA A 18 40.98 28.04 11.56
N ALA A 19 40.96 28.70 12.69
CA ALA A 19 39.81 29.20 13.38
C ALA A 19 39.17 30.34 12.54
N CYS A 20 38.02 30.10 11.93
CA CYS A 20 37.16 31.19 11.48
C CYS A 20 36.06 31.37 12.49
N THR A 21 36.28 32.23 13.46
CA THR A 21 35.25 32.86 14.29
C THR A 21 34.44 33.80 13.42
N LYS A 22 33.24 33.37 12.99
CA LYS A 22 32.27 34.28 12.38
C LYS A 22 31.43 34.91 13.48
N LYS A 23 31.59 36.23 13.66
CA LYS A 23 30.81 37.07 14.55
C LYS A 23 29.34 36.77 14.43
N VAL A 24 28.71 36.41 15.54
CA VAL A 24 27.27 36.44 15.74
C VAL A 24 26.85 37.88 15.77
N LYS A 25 26.10 38.32 14.78
CA LYS A 25 25.38 39.59 14.80
C LYS A 25 24.08 39.35 15.55
N GLU A 26 23.99 39.94 16.70
CA GLU A 26 22.79 40.05 17.53
C GLU A 26 21.73 40.78 16.70
N GLU A 27 20.70 40.09 16.24
CA GLU A 27 19.55 40.65 15.55
C GLU A 27 18.34 40.55 16.49
N GLU A 28 17.87 41.71 16.80
CA GLU A 28 16.76 42.15 17.60
C GLU A 28 15.54 41.26 17.57
N THR A 29 15.06 40.87 18.75
CA THR A 29 13.88 40.05 18.99
C THR A 29 12.61 40.77 18.52
N ALA A 30 12.03 40.31 17.40
CA ALA A 30 10.64 40.56 17.08
C ALA A 30 9.73 39.60 17.87
N PRO A 31 8.55 40.01 18.34
CA PRO A 31 7.67 39.16 19.13
C PRO A 31 7.19 37.95 18.30
N VAL A 32 7.46 36.75 18.82
CA VAL A 32 6.95 35.52 18.28
C VAL A 32 5.44 35.50 18.52
N ASP A 33 4.70 35.67 17.45
CA ASP A 33 3.27 35.38 17.39
C ASP A 33 3.07 33.89 17.61
N THR A 34 2.56 33.53 18.79
CA THR A 34 2.31 32.14 19.18
C THR A 34 1.02 31.66 18.53
N THR A 35 1.04 31.46 17.24
CA THR A 35 0.01 30.63 16.58
C THR A 35 0.19 29.21 17.09
N PRO A 36 -0.83 28.59 17.71
CA PRO A 36 -0.71 27.20 18.11
C PRO A 36 -0.46 26.38 16.85
N ALA A 37 0.73 25.80 16.76
CA ALA A 37 1.04 24.81 15.75
C ALA A 37 0.01 23.68 15.92
N THR A 38 -0.93 23.60 14.99
CA THR A 38 -1.76 22.42 14.80
C THR A 38 -0.81 21.28 14.50
N THR A 39 -0.51 20.49 15.50
CA THR A 39 0.26 19.26 15.37
C THR A 39 -0.55 18.39 14.43
N ALA A 40 -0.17 18.31 13.17
CA ALA A 40 -0.70 17.31 12.26
C ALA A 40 -0.49 15.95 12.96
N PRO A 41 -1.53 15.09 13.01
CA PRO A 41 -1.38 13.79 13.64
C PRO A 41 -0.21 13.07 12.95
N VAL A 42 0.77 12.65 13.76
CA VAL A 42 1.86 11.81 13.27
C VAL A 42 1.20 10.51 12.82
N SER A 43 1.08 10.33 11.51
CA SER A 43 0.58 9.08 10.94
C SER A 43 1.57 7.98 11.32
N ASP A 44 1.12 6.99 12.05
CA ASP A 44 1.89 5.78 12.39
C ASP A 44 2.08 4.85 11.18
N GLY A 45 1.71 5.31 9.99
CA GLY A 45 1.77 4.55 8.74
C GLY A 45 0.65 3.51 8.59
N ARG A 46 -0.33 3.51 9.49
CA ARG A 46 -1.50 2.63 9.44
C ARG A 46 -2.66 3.31 8.74
N TYR A 47 -3.37 2.54 7.93
CA TYR A 47 -4.59 3.02 7.32
C TYR A 47 -5.70 3.25 8.35
N THR A 48 -6.50 4.29 8.10
CA THR A 48 -7.69 4.65 8.85
C THR A 48 -8.95 4.49 7.98
N PRO A 49 -10.16 4.48 8.54
CA PRO A 49 -11.38 4.45 7.73
C PRO A 49 -11.51 5.62 6.74
N ALA A 50 -10.94 6.79 7.05
CA ALA A 50 -10.96 7.95 6.16
C ALA A 50 -10.11 7.72 4.89
N ASP A 51 -9.13 6.85 4.95
CA ASP A 51 -8.26 6.52 3.80
C ASP A 51 -8.99 5.75 2.72
N LEU A 52 -10.11 5.07 3.04
CA LEU A 52 -10.95 4.40 2.06
C LEU A 52 -11.47 5.33 0.95
N ASP A 53 -11.62 6.61 1.24
CA ASP A 53 -12.13 7.59 0.29
C ASP A 53 -11.07 8.62 -0.15
N SER A 54 -9.93 8.69 0.54
CA SER A 54 -8.85 9.63 0.25
C SER A 54 -7.65 8.99 -0.45
N ASP A 55 -7.31 7.75 -0.11
CA ASP A 55 -6.17 7.05 -0.71
C ASP A 55 -6.49 6.56 -2.13
N ALA A 56 -5.63 6.89 -3.09
CA ALA A 56 -5.85 6.59 -4.50
C ALA A 56 -5.93 5.08 -4.79
N CYS A 57 -5.22 4.25 -4.03
CA CYS A 57 -5.22 2.80 -4.19
C CYS A 57 -6.48 2.18 -3.56
N LEU A 58 -6.87 2.58 -2.34
CA LEU A 58 -8.05 2.07 -1.65
C LEU A 58 -9.37 2.49 -2.30
N ARG A 59 -9.37 3.57 -3.09
CA ARG A 59 -10.53 3.97 -3.90
C ARG A 59 -10.78 3.05 -5.09
N GLN A 60 -9.78 2.31 -5.54
CA GLN A 60 -9.92 1.34 -6.62
C GLN A 60 -10.55 0.06 -6.06
N ARG A 61 -11.86 -0.04 -6.17
CA ARG A 61 -12.66 -1.14 -5.60
C ARG A 61 -13.19 -2.10 -6.66
N THR A 62 -12.87 -1.88 -7.93
CA THR A 62 -13.33 -2.71 -9.04
C THR A 62 -12.15 -3.35 -9.74
N VAL A 63 -12.28 -4.66 -9.97
CA VAL A 63 -11.32 -5.48 -10.71
C VAL A 63 -12.00 -6.01 -11.96
N TYR A 64 -11.35 -5.86 -13.10
CA TYR A 64 -11.86 -6.31 -14.39
C TYR A 64 -11.16 -7.59 -14.83
N PHE A 65 -11.93 -8.48 -15.41
CA PHE A 65 -11.47 -9.73 -16.01
C PHE A 65 -11.69 -9.71 -17.51
N ASP A 66 -10.89 -10.46 -18.23
CA ASP A 66 -11.11 -10.69 -19.63
C ASP A 66 -12.38 -11.55 -19.84
N PHE A 67 -12.88 -11.55 -21.07
CA PHE A 67 -14.08 -12.31 -21.39
C PHE A 67 -13.89 -13.80 -21.05
N ASP A 68 -14.83 -14.36 -20.31
CA ASP A 68 -14.83 -15.76 -19.89
C ASP A 68 -13.58 -16.18 -19.08
N GLN A 69 -12.90 -15.22 -18.44
CA GLN A 69 -11.72 -15.49 -17.61
C GLN A 69 -11.99 -15.18 -16.14
N ASP A 70 -11.30 -15.92 -15.28
CA ASP A 70 -11.25 -15.71 -13.82
C ASP A 70 -9.82 -15.48 -13.31
N THR A 71 -8.85 -15.36 -14.23
CA THR A 71 -7.46 -15.06 -13.89
C THR A 71 -7.30 -13.57 -13.62
N LEU A 72 -6.78 -13.22 -12.42
CA LEU A 72 -6.50 -11.84 -12.04
C LEU A 72 -5.36 -11.29 -12.88
N ARG A 73 -5.59 -10.17 -13.56
CA ARG A 73 -4.57 -9.51 -14.39
C ARG A 73 -3.50 -8.85 -13.49
N PRO A 74 -2.22 -8.84 -13.94
CA PRO A 74 -1.09 -8.35 -13.13
C PRO A 74 -1.24 -6.90 -12.64
N GLU A 75 -1.93 -6.04 -13.40
CA GLU A 75 -2.14 -4.65 -13.04
C GLU A 75 -2.93 -4.44 -11.74
N PHE A 76 -3.73 -5.43 -11.33
CA PHE A 76 -4.51 -5.38 -10.09
C PHE A 76 -3.73 -5.85 -8.85
N GLN A 77 -2.51 -6.37 -9.00
CA GLN A 77 -1.72 -6.87 -7.86
C GLN A 77 -1.40 -5.76 -6.84
N ALA A 78 -1.08 -4.56 -7.31
CA ALA A 78 -0.81 -3.42 -6.43
C ALA A 78 -2.03 -3.05 -5.57
N ILE A 79 -3.24 -3.12 -6.17
CA ILE A 79 -4.50 -2.87 -5.47
C ILE A 79 -4.73 -3.93 -4.39
N MET A 80 -4.45 -5.18 -4.67
CA MET A 80 -4.56 -6.26 -3.66
C MET A 80 -3.64 -6.01 -2.46
N ALA A 81 -2.41 -5.54 -2.69
CA ALA A 81 -1.47 -5.22 -1.62
C ALA A 81 -1.98 -4.07 -0.72
N CYS A 82 -2.55 -3.01 -1.29
CA CYS A 82 -3.13 -1.89 -0.52
C CYS A 82 -4.30 -2.36 0.34
N HIS A 83 -5.26 -3.10 -0.24
CA HIS A 83 -6.43 -3.58 0.48
C HIS A 83 -6.04 -4.60 1.56
N ALA A 84 -5.08 -5.50 1.29
CA ALA A 84 -4.56 -6.42 2.28
C ALA A 84 -3.89 -5.68 3.45
N LYS A 85 -3.10 -4.62 3.16
CA LYS A 85 -2.53 -3.77 4.20
C LYS A 85 -3.62 -3.11 5.03
N TYR A 86 -4.67 -2.57 4.40
CA TYR A 86 -5.80 -1.97 5.13
C TYR A 86 -6.45 -2.99 6.09
N LEU A 87 -6.71 -4.21 5.63
CA LEU A 87 -7.28 -5.27 6.47
C LEU A 87 -6.36 -5.64 7.64
N ASN A 88 -5.05 -5.66 7.43
CA ASN A 88 -4.08 -5.91 8.49
C ASN A 88 -4.02 -4.77 9.52
N ASP A 89 -4.10 -3.54 9.05
CA ASP A 89 -4.12 -2.36 9.93
C ASP A 89 -5.43 -2.25 10.73
N ARG A 90 -6.52 -2.87 10.21
CA ARG A 90 -7.88 -2.81 10.76
C ARG A 90 -8.48 -4.21 10.91
N PRO A 91 -8.09 -4.97 11.93
CA PRO A 91 -8.55 -6.36 12.13
C PRO A 91 -10.07 -6.52 12.30
N GLU A 92 -10.75 -5.45 12.72
CA GLU A 92 -12.21 -5.39 12.86
C GLU A 92 -12.95 -5.23 11.52
N SER A 93 -12.26 -4.76 10.48
CA SER A 93 -12.85 -4.53 9.15
C SER A 93 -13.12 -5.85 8.42
N ARG A 94 -14.12 -5.81 7.56
CA ARG A 94 -14.49 -6.93 6.67
C ARG A 94 -14.58 -6.41 5.24
N ILE A 95 -14.27 -7.27 4.29
CA ILE A 95 -14.45 -7.02 2.86
C ILE A 95 -15.38 -8.06 2.26
N THR A 96 -16.33 -7.62 1.46
CA THR A 96 -17.18 -8.50 0.64
C THR A 96 -16.77 -8.33 -0.80
N LEU A 97 -16.43 -9.43 -1.44
CA LEU A 97 -16.09 -9.52 -2.85
C LEU A 97 -17.33 -9.94 -3.63
N GLU A 98 -17.86 -9.05 -4.44
CA GLU A 98 -19.02 -9.28 -5.26
C GLU A 98 -18.59 -9.69 -6.67
N GLY A 99 -18.75 -10.96 -7.00
CA GLY A 99 -18.39 -11.52 -8.30
C GLY A 99 -19.52 -11.34 -9.30
N ASN A 100 -19.20 -10.71 -10.44
CA ASN A 100 -20.17 -10.44 -11.50
C ASN A 100 -19.68 -11.02 -12.83
N ALA A 101 -20.62 -11.31 -13.71
CA ALA A 101 -20.42 -11.74 -15.09
C ALA A 101 -21.34 -10.93 -16.02
N ASP A 102 -21.09 -11.00 -17.32
CA ASP A 102 -21.99 -10.42 -18.31
C ASP A 102 -23.17 -11.37 -18.59
N GLU A 103 -24.13 -10.88 -19.38
CA GLU A 103 -25.37 -11.62 -19.71
C GLU A 103 -25.19 -12.79 -20.70
N ARG A 104 -23.95 -13.01 -21.17
CA ARG A 104 -23.66 -14.09 -22.13
C ARG A 104 -23.46 -15.41 -21.40
N GLY A 105 -24.21 -16.43 -21.77
CA GLY A 105 -24.17 -17.75 -21.15
C GLY A 105 -25.45 -18.11 -20.43
N THR A 106 -25.39 -19.13 -19.57
CA THR A 106 -26.50 -19.48 -18.69
C THR A 106 -26.30 -18.83 -17.32
N ARG A 107 -27.41 -18.59 -16.63
CA ARG A 107 -27.42 -18.04 -15.27
C ARG A 107 -26.52 -18.84 -14.32
N GLU A 108 -26.60 -20.18 -14.37
CA GLU A 108 -25.81 -21.06 -13.53
C GLU A 108 -24.32 -20.97 -13.86
N TYR A 109 -23.98 -20.87 -15.15
CA TYR A 109 -22.60 -20.68 -15.59
C TYR A 109 -22.05 -19.33 -15.08
N ASN A 110 -22.82 -18.26 -15.23
CA ASN A 110 -22.41 -16.92 -14.82
C ASN A 110 -22.29 -16.76 -13.30
N LEU A 111 -23.14 -17.43 -12.52
CA LEU A 111 -22.98 -17.55 -11.07
C LEU A 111 -21.64 -18.23 -10.71
N GLY A 112 -21.34 -19.35 -11.37
CA GLY A 112 -20.06 -20.04 -11.18
C GLY A 112 -18.86 -19.21 -11.61
N LEU A 113 -18.94 -18.44 -12.70
CA LEU A 113 -17.89 -17.55 -13.16
C LEU A 113 -17.65 -16.41 -12.17
N GLY A 114 -18.71 -15.78 -11.68
CA GLY A 114 -18.62 -14.75 -10.66
C GLY A 114 -17.99 -15.26 -9.36
N GLU A 115 -18.33 -16.46 -8.93
CA GLU A 115 -17.73 -17.10 -7.76
C GLU A 115 -16.22 -17.35 -7.96
N ARG A 116 -15.81 -17.90 -9.11
CA ARG A 116 -14.39 -18.13 -9.43
C ARG A 116 -13.61 -16.81 -9.44
N ARG A 117 -14.16 -15.73 -10.02
CA ARG A 117 -13.57 -14.40 -10.02
C ARG A 117 -13.38 -13.84 -8.62
N GLY A 118 -14.43 -13.94 -7.79
CA GLY A 118 -14.35 -13.55 -6.38
C GLY A 118 -13.28 -14.33 -5.61
N ASN A 119 -13.20 -15.65 -5.85
CA ASN A 119 -12.20 -16.51 -5.23
C ASN A 119 -10.77 -16.17 -5.70
N ALA A 120 -10.57 -15.80 -6.96
CA ALA A 120 -9.27 -15.36 -7.47
C ALA A 120 -8.80 -14.08 -6.78
N VAL A 121 -9.69 -13.10 -6.59
CA VAL A 121 -9.40 -11.86 -5.84
C VAL A 121 -9.13 -12.18 -4.37
N SER A 122 -9.94 -13.05 -3.74
CA SER A 122 -9.74 -13.49 -2.36
C SER A 122 -8.36 -14.13 -2.17
N GLY A 123 -7.96 -15.01 -3.08
CA GLY A 123 -6.65 -15.65 -3.07
C GLY A 123 -5.50 -14.63 -3.20
N ALA A 124 -5.66 -13.63 -4.06
CA ALA A 124 -4.67 -12.57 -4.24
C ALA A 124 -4.55 -11.67 -2.98
N LEU A 125 -5.67 -11.32 -2.34
CA LEU A 125 -5.67 -10.57 -1.07
C LEU A 125 -4.97 -11.36 0.04
N GLN A 126 -5.25 -12.67 0.15
CA GLN A 126 -4.60 -13.54 1.13
C GLN A 126 -3.10 -13.69 0.83
N GLY A 127 -2.73 -13.85 -0.44
CA GLY A 127 -1.34 -13.88 -0.89
C GLY A 127 -0.58 -12.58 -0.58
N ALA A 128 -1.27 -11.45 -0.54
CA ALA A 128 -0.73 -10.15 -0.12
C ALA A 128 -0.76 -9.94 1.41
N GLY A 129 -1.19 -10.92 2.18
CA GLY A 129 -1.18 -10.90 3.64
C GLY A 129 -2.53 -10.62 4.30
N GLY A 130 -3.62 -10.49 3.53
CA GLY A 130 -4.98 -10.33 4.08
C GLY A 130 -5.46 -11.60 4.80
N SER A 131 -6.22 -11.42 5.89
CA SER A 131 -6.80 -12.53 6.65
C SER A 131 -8.05 -13.10 5.97
N ALA A 132 -8.09 -14.41 5.75
CA ALA A 132 -9.26 -15.09 5.20
C ALA A 132 -10.54 -14.84 6.02
N GLY A 133 -10.43 -14.69 7.34
CA GLY A 133 -11.57 -14.41 8.23
C GLY A 133 -12.20 -13.02 8.06
N GLN A 134 -11.54 -12.14 7.31
CA GLN A 134 -12.05 -10.80 6.99
C GLN A 134 -12.68 -10.74 5.58
N ILE A 135 -12.58 -11.80 4.78
CA ILE A 135 -12.96 -11.82 3.37
C ILE A 135 -14.19 -12.70 3.18
N THR A 136 -15.22 -12.18 2.54
CA THR A 136 -16.41 -12.93 2.12
C THR A 136 -16.57 -12.80 0.62
N VAL A 137 -16.87 -13.91 -0.06
CA VAL A 137 -17.17 -13.94 -1.50
C VAL A 137 -18.65 -14.18 -1.70
N VAL A 138 -19.27 -13.38 -2.56
CA VAL A 138 -20.66 -13.53 -3.00
C VAL A 138 -20.68 -13.41 -4.52
N SER A 139 -21.28 -14.36 -5.20
CA SER A 139 -21.51 -14.25 -6.65
C SER A 139 -22.92 -13.77 -6.94
N TYR A 140 -23.02 -12.81 -7.83
CA TYR A 140 -24.28 -12.36 -8.42
C TYR A 140 -24.40 -12.82 -9.88
N GLY A 141 -23.34 -13.35 -10.47
CA GLY A 141 -23.33 -13.72 -11.88
C GLY A 141 -23.78 -12.55 -12.75
N GLU A 142 -24.81 -12.74 -13.56
CA GLU A 142 -25.42 -11.72 -14.42
C GLU A 142 -26.58 -10.95 -13.75
N GLU A 143 -26.97 -11.32 -12.52
CA GLU A 143 -28.19 -10.79 -11.88
C GLU A 143 -28.05 -9.35 -11.38
N ARG A 144 -26.80 -8.85 -11.28
CA ARG A 144 -26.53 -7.49 -10.87
C ARG A 144 -25.61 -6.81 -11.89
N PRO A 145 -26.18 -6.34 -13.02
CA PRO A 145 -25.37 -5.71 -14.06
C PRO A 145 -24.70 -4.44 -13.53
N THR A 146 -23.39 -4.36 -13.69
CA THR A 146 -22.61 -3.16 -13.39
C THR A 146 -22.56 -2.31 -14.64
N CYS A 147 -23.33 -1.22 -14.70
CA CYS A 147 -23.22 -0.25 -15.78
C CYS A 147 -21.85 0.42 -15.74
N MET A 148 -21.11 0.35 -16.85
CA MET A 148 -19.88 1.13 -17.07
C MET A 148 -20.20 2.46 -17.73
#